data_07e8ff4a54edf15fa602e5bc1706b4b7
#
_entry.id   07e8ff4a54edf15fa602e5bc1706b4b7
#
_cell.length_a   1.000
_cell.length_b   1.000
_cell.length_c   1.000
_cell.angle_alpha   90.00
_cell.angle_beta   90.00
_cell.angle_gamma   90.00
#
_symmetry.space_group_name_H-M   'P 1'
#
loop_
_entity.id
_entity.type
_entity.pdbx_description
1 polymer ?
#
loop_
_entity_poly.entity_id
_entity_poly.type
_entity_poly.pdbx_seq_one_letter_code
_entity_poly.pdbx_strand_id
1 'polypeptide(L)'
;MSTSAIRALKPNVTQEEAVRAFSGAGVSALYWRVRSGPLRRIADAYVPYFLYRVKYAGAPARLFAIDAVDGSLDLFEFPRIPMEQELLECRNQLKATLTEERAAELLRDKVLRVIFQQGFFKVRDARIEITPVRCELHLPYWLGFHERGGAVRCRVMDAVRRRMEGAKACAFFEQWLAA
;
A
#
# COMPACT_ATOMS: atom_id res chain seq x y z
N MET A 1 -13.12 -9.90 -17.99
CA MET A 1 -12.70 -9.16 -16.79
C MET A 1 -13.77 -8.11 -16.50
N SER A 2 -14.49 -8.28 -15.40
CA SER A 2 -15.57 -7.34 -15.04
C SER A 2 -14.96 -6.05 -14.47
N THR A 3 -15.33 -4.92 -15.04
CA THR A 3 -15.08 -3.61 -14.44
C THR A 3 -16.04 -3.46 -13.27
N SER A 4 -15.56 -3.11 -12.09
CA SER A 4 -16.42 -2.77 -10.96
C SER A 4 -16.11 -1.36 -10.47
N ALA A 5 -17.14 -0.67 -9.99
CA ALA A 5 -16.98 0.64 -9.38
C ALA A 5 -16.42 0.47 -7.96
N ILE A 6 -15.35 1.17 -7.65
CA ILE A 6 -14.71 1.18 -6.33
C ILE A 6 -14.58 2.60 -5.79
N ARG A 7 -14.55 2.74 -4.48
CA ARG A 7 -14.18 3.99 -3.81
C ARG A 7 -12.68 3.99 -3.53
N ALA A 8 -11.95 4.88 -4.16
CA ALA A 8 -10.51 4.98 -4.05
C ALA A 8 -10.05 6.39 -3.67
N LEU A 9 -8.93 6.48 -2.96
CA LEU A 9 -8.25 7.75 -2.79
C LEU A 9 -7.70 8.23 -4.13
N LYS A 10 -7.72 9.55 -4.30
CA LYS A 10 -7.09 10.18 -5.46
C LYS A 10 -5.56 10.00 -5.38
N PRO A 11 -4.91 9.56 -6.47
CA PRO A 11 -3.45 9.51 -6.49
C PRO A 11 -2.85 10.91 -6.41
N ASN A 12 -1.84 11.07 -5.56
CA ASN A 12 -1.04 12.30 -5.48
C ASN A 12 0.10 12.34 -6.51
N VAL A 13 0.20 11.30 -7.33
CA VAL A 13 1.23 11.13 -8.38
C VAL A 13 0.52 10.89 -9.69
N THR A 14 0.77 11.76 -10.68
CA THR A 14 0.25 11.54 -12.04
C THR A 14 1.01 10.42 -12.74
N GLN A 15 0.44 9.91 -13.81
CA GLN A 15 1.09 8.88 -14.63
C GLN A 15 2.45 9.33 -15.15
N GLU A 16 2.57 10.59 -15.57
CA GLU A 16 3.82 11.16 -16.10
C GLU A 16 4.89 11.28 -15.01
N GLU A 17 4.50 11.66 -13.79
CA GLU A 17 5.40 11.68 -12.64
C GLU A 17 5.88 10.28 -12.28
N ALA A 18 4.99 9.28 -12.32
CA ALA A 18 5.32 7.89 -12.08
C ALA A 18 6.29 7.34 -13.14
N VAL A 19 6.06 7.63 -14.43
CA VAL A 19 6.97 7.27 -15.52
C VAL A 19 8.37 7.87 -15.28
N ARG A 20 8.43 9.14 -14.91
CA ARG A 20 9.71 9.81 -14.59
C ARG A 20 10.42 9.14 -13.41
N ALA A 21 9.68 8.82 -12.36
CA ALA A 21 10.22 8.15 -11.16
C ALA A 21 10.73 6.73 -11.46
N PHE A 22 10.01 5.95 -12.26
CA PHE A 22 10.44 4.61 -12.66
C PHE A 22 11.61 4.64 -13.64
N SER A 23 11.66 5.62 -14.53
CA SER A 23 12.78 5.80 -15.46
C SER A 23 14.04 6.25 -14.76
N GLY A 24 13.90 6.90 -13.58
CA GLY A 24 15.00 7.45 -12.79
C GLY A 24 15.60 8.71 -13.42
N ALA A 25 16.50 9.37 -12.69
CA ALA A 25 17.28 10.51 -13.17
C ALA A 25 18.76 10.34 -12.77
N GLY A 26 19.67 10.85 -13.62
CA GLY A 26 21.10 10.86 -13.34
C GLY A 26 21.72 9.46 -13.22
N VAL A 27 22.73 9.33 -12.36
CA VAL A 27 23.52 8.09 -12.16
C VAL A 27 22.65 6.93 -11.67
N SER A 28 21.64 7.21 -10.85
CA SER A 28 20.71 6.18 -10.35
C SER A 28 19.88 5.58 -11.49
N ALA A 29 19.52 6.36 -12.50
CA ALA A 29 18.81 5.87 -13.69
C ALA A 29 19.66 4.85 -14.46
N LEU A 30 20.94 5.15 -14.63
CA LEU A 30 21.86 4.24 -15.32
C LEU A 30 22.01 2.93 -14.56
N TYR A 31 22.18 2.99 -13.24
CA TYR A 31 22.25 1.80 -12.39
C TYR A 31 20.99 0.92 -12.52
N TRP A 32 19.79 1.53 -12.47
CA TRP A 32 18.55 0.79 -12.59
C TRP A 32 18.30 0.24 -13.99
N ARG A 33 18.67 0.97 -15.05
CA ARG A 33 18.61 0.46 -16.43
C ARG A 33 19.52 -0.75 -16.63
N VAL A 34 20.72 -0.71 -16.06
CA VAL A 34 21.67 -1.85 -16.12
C VAL A 34 21.14 -3.04 -15.33
N ARG A 35 20.53 -2.82 -14.16
CA ARG A 35 20.06 -3.90 -13.28
C ARG A 35 18.73 -4.48 -13.69
N SER A 36 17.77 -3.65 -14.08
CA SER A 36 16.36 -4.06 -14.29
C SER A 36 15.90 -3.94 -15.74
N GLY A 37 16.69 -3.29 -16.59
CA GLY A 37 16.31 -2.98 -17.97
C GLY A 37 15.48 -1.70 -18.09
N PRO A 38 15.11 -1.31 -19.31
CA PRO A 38 14.29 -0.14 -19.55
C PRO A 38 12.85 -0.36 -19.06
N LEU A 39 12.19 0.74 -18.67
CA LEU A 39 10.75 0.74 -18.42
C LEU A 39 10.01 0.46 -19.72
N ARG A 40 9.17 -0.56 -19.74
CA ARG A 40 8.38 -0.97 -20.93
C ARG A 40 6.93 -0.55 -20.82
N ARG A 41 6.38 -0.67 -19.63
CA ARG A 41 4.95 -0.42 -19.39
C ARG A 41 4.74 0.12 -18.00
N ILE A 42 3.68 0.90 -17.83
CA ILE A 42 3.15 1.32 -16.53
C ILE A 42 1.67 0.94 -16.45
N ALA A 43 1.23 0.60 -15.26
CA ALA A 43 -0.18 0.39 -14.97
C ALA A 43 -0.50 0.96 -13.58
N ASP A 44 -1.75 1.34 -13.37
CA ASP A 44 -2.32 1.60 -12.07
C ASP A 44 -2.84 0.28 -11.45
N ALA A 45 -2.88 0.22 -10.13
CA ALA A 45 -3.51 -0.86 -9.39
C ALA A 45 -4.12 -0.29 -8.11
N TYR A 46 -5.25 -0.86 -7.70
CA TYR A 46 -6.01 -0.42 -6.53
C TYR A 46 -6.12 -1.56 -5.53
N VAL A 47 -5.57 -1.32 -4.34
CA VAL A 47 -5.55 -2.30 -3.26
C VAL A 47 -6.63 -1.94 -2.24
N PRO A 48 -7.51 -2.89 -1.86
CA PRO A 48 -8.49 -2.68 -0.79
C PRO A 48 -7.80 -2.64 0.58
N TYR A 49 -8.26 -1.74 1.45
CA TYR A 49 -7.76 -1.57 2.79
C TYR A 49 -8.90 -1.58 3.80
N PHE A 50 -8.68 -2.21 4.96
CA PHE A 50 -9.52 -2.05 6.14
C PHE A 50 -9.00 -0.91 7.01
N LEU A 51 -9.90 -0.05 7.47
CA LEU A 51 -9.58 1.08 8.33
C LEU A 51 -10.00 0.78 9.76
N TYR A 52 -9.10 1.05 10.71
CA TYR A 52 -9.32 0.84 12.14
C TYR A 52 -8.96 2.06 12.95
N ARG A 53 -9.73 2.30 14.00
CA ARG A 53 -9.37 3.22 15.08
C ARG A 53 -8.63 2.42 16.14
N VAL A 54 -7.42 2.84 16.45
CA VAL A 54 -6.54 2.20 17.43
C VAL A 54 -6.30 3.16 18.59
N LYS A 55 -6.56 2.69 19.80
CA LYS A 55 -6.31 3.42 21.04
C LYS A 55 -5.41 2.59 21.95
N TYR A 56 -4.40 3.19 22.54
CA TYR A 56 -3.47 2.53 23.45
C TYR A 56 -2.93 3.48 24.52
N ALA A 57 -2.75 2.96 25.75
CA ALA A 57 -1.98 3.58 26.84
C ALA A 57 -2.22 5.07 27.07
N GLY A 58 -3.48 5.53 27.06
CA GLY A 58 -3.80 6.94 27.32
C GLY A 58 -3.47 7.91 26.17
N ALA A 59 -2.92 7.40 25.07
CA ALA A 59 -2.68 8.19 23.86
C ALA A 59 -4.00 8.49 23.11
N PRO A 60 -4.06 9.59 22.35
CA PRO A 60 -5.22 9.85 21.49
C PRO A 60 -5.40 8.73 20.47
N ALA A 61 -6.65 8.45 20.12
CA ALA A 61 -6.98 7.44 19.12
C ALA A 61 -6.38 7.82 17.76
N ARG A 62 -5.74 6.85 17.10
CA ARG A 62 -5.14 6.98 15.78
C ARG A 62 -5.87 6.10 14.76
N LEU A 63 -5.86 6.50 13.51
CA LEU A 63 -6.48 5.74 12.42
C LEU A 63 -5.39 5.04 11.61
N PHE A 64 -5.47 3.72 11.54
CA PHE A 64 -4.58 2.89 10.75
C PHE A 64 -5.37 2.11 9.71
N ALA A 65 -4.80 2.01 8.52
CA ALA A 65 -5.32 1.12 7.51
C ALA A 65 -4.30 0.02 7.18
N ILE A 66 -4.81 -1.20 7.02
CA ILE A 66 -4.06 -2.39 6.64
C ILE A 66 -4.64 -2.93 5.34
N ASP A 67 -3.79 -3.40 4.42
CA ASP A 67 -4.28 -4.01 3.21
C ASP A 67 -5.15 -5.24 3.51
N ALA A 68 -6.23 -5.36 2.77
CA ALA A 68 -7.24 -6.40 2.98
C ALA A 68 -6.94 -7.68 2.16
N VAL A 69 -5.78 -7.74 1.49
CA VAL A 69 -5.39 -8.89 0.68
C VAL A 69 -4.67 -9.91 1.56
N ASP A 70 -3.48 -9.59 2.06
CA ASP A 70 -2.69 -10.48 2.90
C ASP A 70 -2.10 -9.81 4.16
N GLY A 71 -2.35 -8.51 4.33
CA GLY A 71 -1.82 -7.71 5.42
C GLY A 71 -0.33 -7.47 5.32
N SER A 72 0.30 -7.70 4.17
CA SER A 72 1.75 -7.64 4.04
C SER A 72 2.28 -6.23 3.79
N LEU A 73 1.51 -5.36 3.13
CA LEU A 73 1.94 -3.99 2.83
C LEU A 73 2.12 -3.15 4.11
N ASP A 74 2.83 -2.05 3.97
CA ASP A 74 3.04 -1.12 5.08
C ASP A 74 1.71 -0.48 5.52
N LEU A 75 1.57 -0.29 6.84
CA LEU A 75 0.40 0.40 7.38
C LEU A 75 0.32 1.84 6.88
N PHE A 76 -0.90 2.27 6.58
CA PHE A 76 -1.22 3.68 6.43
C PHE A 76 -1.73 4.25 7.75
N GLU A 77 -1.26 5.42 8.12
CA GLU A 77 -1.81 6.20 9.22
C GLU A 77 -2.50 7.44 8.65
N PHE A 78 -3.76 7.63 9.02
CA PHE A 78 -4.55 8.77 8.59
C PHE A 78 -4.81 9.72 9.76
N PRO A 79 -4.65 11.05 9.57
CA PRO A 79 -4.97 12.03 10.60
C PRO A 79 -6.49 12.13 10.86
N ARG A 80 -7.28 11.79 9.86
CA ARG A 80 -8.75 11.74 9.90
C ARG A 80 -9.27 10.68 8.94
N ILE A 81 -10.54 10.31 9.06
CA ILE A 81 -11.18 9.40 8.11
C ILE A 81 -11.07 10.00 6.70
N PRO A 82 -10.53 9.26 5.72
CA PRO A 82 -10.35 9.77 4.36
C PRO A 82 -11.72 9.90 3.68
N MET A 83 -12.20 11.14 3.59
CA MET A 83 -13.49 11.48 2.97
C MET A 83 -13.38 11.81 1.48
N GLU A 84 -12.20 12.20 1.02
CA GLU A 84 -11.93 12.59 -0.38
C GLU A 84 -11.64 11.34 -1.21
N GLN A 85 -12.70 10.60 -1.51
CA GLN A 85 -12.64 9.39 -2.33
C GLN A 85 -13.36 9.64 -3.65
N GLU A 86 -12.81 9.08 -4.72
CA GLU A 86 -13.42 9.09 -6.04
C GLU A 86 -14.06 7.73 -6.33
N LEU A 87 -15.21 7.75 -6.99
CA LEU A 87 -15.82 6.53 -7.53
C LEU A 87 -15.18 6.27 -8.90
N LEU A 88 -14.45 5.17 -8.99
CA LEU A 88 -13.71 4.81 -10.20
C LEU A 88 -14.19 3.47 -10.74
N GLU A 89 -14.35 3.40 -12.05
CA GLU A 89 -14.48 2.12 -12.75
C GLU A 89 -13.07 1.59 -13.07
N CYS A 90 -12.65 0.57 -12.33
CA CYS A 90 -11.30 0.05 -12.46
C CYS A 90 -11.30 -1.43 -12.84
N ARG A 91 -10.33 -1.81 -13.70
CA ARG A 91 -10.06 -3.22 -14.07
C ARG A 91 -8.95 -3.83 -13.23
N ASN A 92 -8.06 -3.00 -12.69
CA ASN A 92 -6.85 -3.42 -11.97
C ASN A 92 -7.06 -3.28 -10.45
N GLN A 93 -8.18 -3.78 -9.96
CA GLN A 93 -8.45 -3.83 -8.53
C GLN A 93 -8.11 -5.21 -7.97
N LEU A 94 -7.44 -5.23 -6.83
CA LEU A 94 -7.25 -6.43 -6.05
C LEU A 94 -8.52 -6.72 -5.24
N LYS A 95 -8.76 -8.01 -4.98
CA LYS A 95 -9.90 -8.42 -4.13
C LYS A 95 -9.42 -8.58 -2.69
N ALA A 96 -10.24 -8.16 -1.75
CA ALA A 96 -10.02 -8.47 -0.35
C ALA A 96 -10.15 -9.98 -0.14
N THR A 97 -9.17 -10.58 0.53
CA THR A 97 -9.14 -12.00 0.89
C THR A 97 -9.09 -12.21 2.40
N LEU A 98 -8.66 -11.20 3.16
CA LEU A 98 -8.70 -11.22 4.61
C LEU A 98 -10.11 -10.93 5.13
N THR A 99 -10.46 -11.55 6.26
CA THR A 99 -11.60 -11.12 7.07
C THR A 99 -11.21 -9.92 7.95
N GLU A 100 -12.20 -9.13 8.40
CA GLU A 100 -11.94 -8.00 9.30
C GLU A 100 -11.22 -8.44 10.59
N GLU A 101 -11.61 -9.60 11.16
CA GLU A 101 -11.01 -10.13 12.38
C GLU A 101 -9.52 -10.45 12.18
N ARG A 102 -9.21 -11.14 11.07
CA ARG A 102 -7.83 -11.50 10.76
C ARG A 102 -6.96 -10.27 10.47
N ALA A 103 -7.52 -9.30 9.78
CA ALA A 103 -6.85 -8.02 9.53
C ALA A 103 -6.60 -7.26 10.84
N ALA A 104 -7.53 -7.27 11.80
CA ALA A 104 -7.36 -6.65 13.11
C ALA A 104 -6.25 -7.32 13.94
N GLU A 105 -6.12 -8.66 13.87
CA GLU A 105 -5.01 -9.39 14.52
C GLU A 105 -3.65 -8.98 13.93
N LEU A 106 -3.52 -9.00 12.61
CA LEU A 106 -2.30 -8.57 11.92
C LEU A 106 -1.97 -7.10 12.19
N LEU A 107 -2.99 -6.24 12.25
CA LEU A 107 -2.83 -4.84 12.59
C LEU A 107 -2.28 -4.69 14.01
N ARG A 108 -2.79 -5.45 14.99
CA ARG A 108 -2.31 -5.44 16.38
C ARG A 108 -0.81 -5.70 16.45
N ASP A 109 -0.35 -6.75 15.76
CA ASP A 109 1.06 -7.13 15.74
C ASP A 109 1.94 -6.04 15.10
N LYS A 110 1.46 -5.43 14.01
CA LYS A 110 2.18 -4.34 13.35
C LYS A 110 2.23 -3.08 14.20
N VAL A 111 1.12 -2.68 14.82
CA VAL A 111 1.06 -1.51 15.71
C VAL A 111 1.94 -1.69 16.92
N LEU A 112 1.96 -2.87 17.53
CA LEU A 112 2.89 -3.19 18.64
C LEU A 112 4.33 -2.93 18.23
N ARG A 113 4.76 -3.39 17.05
CA ARG A 113 6.12 -3.13 16.55
C ARG A 113 6.41 -1.63 16.41
N VAL A 114 5.47 -0.86 15.89
CA VAL A 114 5.61 0.61 15.76
C VAL A 114 5.75 1.27 17.13
N ILE A 115 4.93 0.87 18.11
CA ILE A 115 4.97 1.38 19.47
C ILE A 115 6.32 1.05 20.13
N PHE A 116 6.81 -0.17 19.99
CA PHE A 116 8.11 -0.58 20.54
C PHE A 116 9.28 0.16 19.89
N GLN A 117 9.24 0.40 18.59
CA GLN A 117 10.27 1.18 17.88
C GLN A 117 10.33 2.64 18.32
N GLN A 118 9.21 3.22 18.76
CA GLN A 118 9.14 4.58 19.29
C GLN A 118 9.64 4.71 20.74
N GLY A 119 10.20 3.66 21.33
CA GLY A 119 10.85 3.70 22.65
C GLY A 119 9.89 3.57 23.84
N PHE A 120 8.65 3.21 23.62
CA PHE A 120 7.68 2.93 24.69
C PHE A 120 7.85 1.56 25.33
N PHE A 121 9.11 1.21 25.70
CA PHE A 121 9.45 -0.07 26.36
C PHE A 121 8.77 -0.29 27.73
N LYS A 122 8.16 0.73 28.31
CA LYS A 122 7.53 0.65 29.65
C LYS A 122 6.08 0.15 29.64
N VAL A 123 5.51 -0.10 28.47
CA VAL A 123 4.09 -0.50 28.36
C VAL A 123 3.99 -2.03 28.27
N ARG A 124 4.34 -2.71 29.36
CA ARG A 124 4.17 -4.17 29.48
C ARG A 124 2.70 -4.64 29.42
N ASP A 125 1.74 -3.75 29.69
CA ASP A 125 0.29 -4.03 29.70
C ASP A 125 -0.50 -3.04 28.84
N ALA A 126 0.04 -2.62 27.67
CA ALA A 126 -0.73 -1.75 26.79
C ALA A 126 -1.97 -2.49 26.27
N ARG A 127 -3.10 -2.24 26.90
CA ARG A 127 -4.39 -2.61 26.29
C ARG A 127 -4.54 -1.82 24.99
N ILE A 128 -4.43 -2.52 23.87
CA ILE A 128 -4.69 -1.96 22.55
C ILE A 128 -6.14 -2.27 22.20
N GLU A 129 -6.92 -1.21 22.06
CA GLU A 129 -8.30 -1.29 21.57
C GLU A 129 -8.28 -1.02 20.06
N ILE A 130 -8.80 -1.95 19.29
CA ILE A 130 -8.91 -1.87 17.84
C ILE A 130 -10.38 -1.93 17.48
N THR A 131 -10.88 -0.86 16.87
CA THR A 131 -12.29 -0.75 16.46
C THR A 131 -12.35 -0.55 14.95
N PRO A 132 -13.08 -1.40 14.20
CA PRO A 132 -13.23 -1.23 12.76
C PRO A 132 -13.99 0.06 12.44
N VAL A 133 -13.54 0.74 11.39
CA VAL A 133 -14.22 1.90 10.81
C VAL A 133 -14.80 1.47 9.47
N ARG A 134 -16.12 1.46 9.36
CA ARG A 134 -16.81 1.08 8.11
C ARG A 134 -16.57 2.16 7.06
N CYS A 135 -15.60 1.91 6.21
CA CYS A 135 -15.21 2.78 5.13
C CYS A 135 -14.66 1.90 4.00
N GLU A 136 -15.31 1.91 2.85
CA GLU A 136 -14.73 1.31 1.67
C GLU A 136 -13.53 2.16 1.25
N LEU A 137 -12.36 1.56 1.18
CA LEU A 137 -11.12 2.27 0.95
C LEU A 137 -10.21 1.47 0.03
N HIS A 138 -9.90 2.04 -1.14
CA HIS A 138 -8.86 1.51 -2.02
C HIS A 138 -7.74 2.54 -2.15
N LEU A 139 -6.51 2.06 -2.06
CA LEU A 139 -5.32 2.90 -2.23
C LEU A 139 -4.70 2.66 -3.61
N PRO A 140 -4.39 3.74 -4.35
CA PRO A 140 -3.76 3.66 -5.66
C PRO A 140 -2.26 3.39 -5.56
N TYR A 141 -1.79 2.51 -6.44
CA TYR A 141 -0.38 2.24 -6.68
C TYR A 141 -0.07 2.35 -8.17
N TRP A 142 1.13 2.77 -8.49
CA TRP A 142 1.69 2.67 -9.83
C TRP A 142 2.63 1.47 -9.92
N LEU A 143 2.48 0.68 -10.98
CA LEU A 143 3.32 -0.47 -11.29
C LEU A 143 4.15 -0.17 -12.53
N GLY A 144 5.46 -0.21 -12.41
CA GLY A 144 6.39 -0.04 -13.52
C GLY A 144 7.02 -1.37 -13.91
N PHE A 145 6.81 -1.81 -15.14
CA PHE A 145 7.33 -3.06 -15.66
C PHE A 145 8.62 -2.81 -16.45
N HIS A 146 9.70 -3.41 -15.99
CA HIS A 146 11.02 -3.37 -16.60
C HIS A 146 11.35 -4.72 -17.21
N GLU A 147 11.98 -4.74 -18.37
CA GLU A 147 12.35 -5.97 -19.06
C GLU A 147 13.84 -6.02 -19.34
N ARG A 148 14.48 -7.15 -18.98
CA ARG A 148 15.87 -7.42 -19.28
C ARG A 148 16.07 -8.92 -19.55
N GLY A 149 16.62 -9.23 -20.71
CA GLY A 149 16.93 -10.63 -21.08
C GLY A 149 15.72 -11.57 -21.05
N GLY A 150 14.51 -11.08 -21.39
CA GLY A 150 13.27 -11.83 -21.34
C GLY A 150 12.63 -11.93 -19.94
N ALA A 151 13.30 -11.44 -18.89
CA ALA A 151 12.71 -11.40 -17.56
C ALA A 151 12.04 -10.03 -17.31
N VAL A 152 10.77 -10.07 -16.87
CA VAL A 152 10.01 -8.89 -16.47
C VAL A 152 10.13 -8.71 -14.96
N ARG A 153 10.43 -7.50 -14.52
CA ARG A 153 10.49 -7.09 -13.11
C ARG A 153 9.48 -5.99 -12.85
N CYS A 154 8.74 -6.12 -11.77
CA CYS A 154 7.80 -5.11 -11.31
C CYS A 154 8.47 -4.19 -10.28
N ARG A 155 8.34 -2.88 -10.48
CA ARG A 155 8.61 -1.87 -9.44
C ARG A 155 7.29 -1.22 -9.04
N VAL A 156 7.18 -0.86 -7.79
CA VAL A 156 5.93 -0.37 -7.19
C VAL A 156 6.14 1.01 -6.60
N MET A 157 5.20 1.91 -6.84
CA MET A 157 5.14 3.22 -6.22
C MET A 157 3.79 3.39 -5.51
N ASP A 158 3.83 3.75 -4.25
CA ASP A 158 2.67 4.24 -3.52
C ASP A 158 2.28 5.62 -4.07
N ALA A 159 1.13 5.69 -4.71
CA ALA A 159 0.67 6.92 -5.36
C ALA A 159 0.10 7.95 -4.38
N VAL A 160 -0.22 7.55 -3.14
CA VAL A 160 -0.69 8.45 -2.08
C VAL A 160 0.49 9.10 -1.37
N ARG A 161 1.49 8.32 -0.95
CA ARG A 161 2.69 8.80 -0.24
C ARG A 161 3.79 9.33 -1.16
N ARG A 162 3.65 9.17 -2.48
CA ARG A 162 4.65 9.55 -3.49
C ARG A 162 6.00 8.84 -3.27
N ARG A 163 5.96 7.56 -2.88
CA ARG A 163 7.14 6.81 -2.45
C ARG A 163 7.31 5.53 -3.26
N MET A 164 8.55 5.25 -3.67
CA MET A 164 8.92 3.95 -4.21
C MET A 164 8.90 2.91 -3.09
N GLU A 165 8.23 1.81 -3.34
CA GLU A 165 8.12 0.70 -2.40
C GLU A 165 9.29 -0.29 -2.55
N GLY A 166 9.54 -1.05 -1.47
CA GLY A 166 10.61 -2.03 -1.42
C GLY A 166 10.23 -3.40 -2.00
N ALA A 167 11.14 -4.35 -1.86
CA ALA A 167 11.01 -5.71 -2.40
C ALA A 167 9.74 -6.44 -1.96
N LYS A 168 9.23 -6.14 -0.75
CA LYS A 168 8.03 -6.76 -0.20
C LYS A 168 6.79 -6.40 -1.01
N ALA A 169 6.60 -5.12 -1.31
CA ALA A 169 5.49 -4.68 -2.15
C ALA A 169 5.64 -5.18 -3.59
N CYS A 170 6.87 -5.22 -4.12
CA CYS A 170 7.11 -5.81 -5.44
C CYS A 170 6.67 -7.28 -5.47
N ALA A 171 7.06 -8.09 -4.49
CA ALA A 171 6.66 -9.50 -4.40
C ALA A 171 5.12 -9.66 -4.26
N PHE A 172 4.48 -8.79 -3.47
CA PHE A 172 3.02 -8.78 -3.33
C PHE A 172 2.32 -8.59 -4.68
N PHE A 173 2.72 -7.59 -5.47
CA PHE A 173 2.12 -7.35 -6.78
C PHE A 173 2.53 -8.39 -7.83
N GLU A 174 3.74 -8.94 -7.78
CA GLU A 174 4.16 -10.03 -8.65
C GLU A 174 3.32 -11.29 -8.43
N GLN A 175 2.99 -11.63 -7.19
CA GLN A 175 2.08 -12.74 -6.87
C GLN A 175 0.68 -12.49 -7.40
N TRP A 176 0.15 -11.29 -7.24
CA TRP A 176 -1.17 -10.94 -7.78
C TRP A 176 -1.23 -11.02 -9.30
N LEU A 177 -0.17 -10.59 -9.98
CA LEU A 177 -0.10 -10.63 -11.45
C LEU A 177 0.05 -12.05 -12.01
N ALA A 178 0.54 -13.00 -11.19
CA ALA A 178 0.73 -14.39 -11.56
C ALA A 178 -0.53 -15.26 -11.29
N ALA A 179 -1.49 -14.76 -10.50
CA ALA A 179 -2.74 -15.47 -10.14
C ALA A 179 -3.84 -15.26 -11.19
#